data_ebc3724f394518f6633bf34c72ab131c
#
_entry.id   ebc3724f394518f6633bf34c72ab131c
#
_cell.length_a   1.000
_cell.length_b   1.000
_cell.length_c   1.000
_cell.angle_alpha   90.00
_cell.angle_beta   90.00
_cell.angle_gamma   90.00
#
_symmetry.space_group_name_H-M   'P 1'
#
loop_
_entity.id
_entity.type
_entity.pdbx_description
1 polymer ?
#
loop_
_entity_poly.entity_id
_entity_poly.type
_entity_poly.pdbx_seq_one_letter_code
_entity_poly.pdbx_strand_id
1 'polypeptide(L)'
;MKNFKYILLTTIFTFIGISCEQEMTELSPFPSEGYSSPSGSSGSANFAKFATIGGSYTAGMMDGALHNFGQGHSVAKLIANQLAYAGGASTFYQPDINSANGYIGPGPDGIPGTSDDQGRTYLTQSASTGAIGIDFAPGDLMSVLTPYGGDKTALNNFAFPNSVLAMYLTPFAGGPNVPANPAYNPFFARFDASGATVSPLGQFIGSGASFFMTWLGHSDFLGYAARGGDQAQVPIPDAATLGGYFQSALGGMLAANPVWKGVVGTVPDLLAAPYFQFIAATVAKPTEIIPMANDATLAQLQGLAAGFNALNTSLAGLGYITAQEAGMRTLSWSVGANSILVEDETLTDLGPLWDALVGLGLLDAGTRAALDPFKMARQAFDGEILPLSAQVVIGVPVHPSMPTAVYGVTVPLPDQYFLTGAELYEFEVARQTYNAAVAGAVAAYGGGRVAIADFNGYFESLAGTSPFTNNNVVVTYDFAPPTGMWSTDGIHPNARGYALVANKFIAAINDKFGASVPSAMVGSYTGAALPVTVN
;
A
#
# COMPACT_ATOMS: atom_id res chain seq x y z
N MET A 1 12.34 -30.13 5.49
CA MET A 1 11.36 -29.10 5.07
C MET A 1 10.45 -28.58 6.19
N LYS A 2 10.08 -29.36 7.22
CA LYS A 2 9.37 -28.80 8.41
C LYS A 2 10.17 -27.71 9.15
N ASN A 3 11.48 -27.69 9.02
CA ASN A 3 12.38 -26.76 9.71
C ASN A 3 12.61 -25.43 8.94
N PHE A 4 12.16 -25.34 7.69
CA PHE A 4 12.34 -24.13 6.85
C PHE A 4 11.47 -22.94 7.34
N LYS A 5 10.23 -23.23 7.78
CA LYS A 5 9.34 -22.19 8.37
C LYS A 5 9.90 -21.56 9.64
N TYR A 6 10.75 -22.30 10.39
CA TYR A 6 11.31 -21.81 11.65
C TYR A 6 12.65 -21.07 11.46
N ILE A 7 13.41 -21.36 10.41
CA ILE A 7 14.70 -20.72 10.16
C ILE A 7 14.49 -19.27 9.65
N LEU A 8 13.51 -19.04 8.81
CA LEU A 8 13.18 -17.69 8.31
C LEU A 8 12.64 -16.78 9.43
N LEU A 9 11.93 -17.35 10.42
CA LEU A 9 11.41 -16.59 11.57
C LEU A 9 12.48 -16.36 12.66
N THR A 10 13.43 -17.29 12.82
CA THR A 10 14.38 -17.26 13.94
C THR A 10 15.54 -16.28 13.71
N THR A 11 15.89 -16.00 12.47
CA THR A 11 16.99 -15.05 12.15
C THR A 11 16.59 -13.60 12.36
N ILE A 12 15.29 -13.30 12.39
CA ILE A 12 14.75 -11.93 12.59
C ILE A 12 14.90 -11.44 14.04
N PHE A 13 15.08 -12.34 15.02
CA PHE A 13 14.90 -12.00 16.43
C PHE A 13 16.11 -12.16 17.35
N THR A 14 17.31 -12.46 16.86
CA THR A 14 18.48 -12.56 17.75
C THR A 14 19.00 -11.19 18.24
N PHE A 15 18.39 -10.08 17.84
CA PHE A 15 18.83 -8.73 18.23
C PHE A 15 17.93 -7.98 19.22
N ILE A 16 16.80 -8.56 19.68
CA ILE A 16 15.89 -7.84 20.61
C ILE A 16 15.80 -8.55 21.97
N GLY A 17 16.84 -9.24 22.38
CA GLY A 17 16.88 -9.97 23.66
C GLY A 17 17.44 -9.16 24.84
N ILE A 18 17.26 -7.82 24.89
CA ILE A 18 17.47 -7.03 26.11
C ILE A 18 16.22 -6.18 26.35
N SER A 19 15.14 -6.83 26.73
CA SER A 19 14.01 -6.17 27.37
C SER A 19 14.37 -6.00 28.83
N CYS A 20 14.88 -4.83 29.21
CA CYS A 20 14.66 -4.35 30.56
C CYS A 20 13.14 -4.15 30.70
N GLU A 21 12.51 -4.80 31.68
CA GLU A 21 11.23 -4.36 32.23
C GLU A 21 11.43 -2.93 32.72
N GLN A 22 11.18 -1.95 31.86
CA GLN A 22 10.91 -0.61 32.32
C GLN A 22 9.49 -0.67 32.89
N GLU A 23 9.37 -0.65 34.23
CA GLU A 23 8.14 -0.18 34.84
C GLU A 23 7.70 1.05 34.07
N MET A 24 6.50 0.99 33.46
CA MET A 24 5.87 2.19 32.91
C MET A 24 5.64 3.11 34.09
N THR A 25 6.61 3.97 34.36
CA THR A 25 6.40 5.11 35.23
C THR A 25 5.24 5.85 34.61
N GLU A 26 4.09 5.88 35.28
CA GLU A 26 2.98 6.75 34.88
C GLU A 26 3.62 8.11 34.68
N LEU A 27 3.65 8.57 33.44
CA LEU A 27 4.03 9.95 33.14
C LEU A 27 3.06 10.79 33.96
N SER A 28 3.55 11.44 34.99
CA SER A 28 2.78 12.41 35.76
C SER A 28 2.00 13.23 34.77
N PRO A 29 0.68 13.42 34.96
CA PRO A 29 -0.08 14.29 34.10
C PRO A 29 0.70 15.60 33.99
N PHE A 30 0.99 16.03 32.76
CA PHE A 30 1.72 17.28 32.52
C PHE A 30 1.11 18.35 33.40
N PRO A 31 1.90 19.16 34.13
CA PRO A 31 1.36 20.19 34.97
C PRO A 31 0.43 21.06 34.11
N SER A 32 -0.82 21.12 34.50
CA SER A 32 -1.87 21.89 33.81
C SER A 32 -1.67 23.42 33.92
N GLU A 33 -0.62 23.84 34.60
CA GLU A 33 -0.33 25.25 34.79
C GLU A 33 0.73 25.71 33.79
N GLY A 34 0.26 26.45 32.76
CA GLY A 34 1.14 27.21 31.86
C GLY A 34 1.13 26.82 30.38
N TYR A 35 0.44 25.78 29.96
CA TYR A 35 0.23 25.53 28.53
C TYR A 35 -0.94 26.38 28.04
N SER A 36 -0.65 27.50 27.41
CA SER A 36 -1.65 28.16 26.57
C SER A 36 -1.98 27.21 25.41
N SER A 37 -3.26 26.98 25.17
CA SER A 37 -3.71 26.23 23.98
C SER A 37 -2.98 26.79 22.75
N PRO A 38 -2.48 25.95 21.82
CA PRO A 38 -1.88 26.46 20.61
C PRO A 38 -2.83 27.45 19.94
N SER A 39 -2.34 28.61 19.58
CA SER A 39 -3.12 29.61 18.84
C SER A 39 -2.44 29.82 17.49
N GLY A 40 -3.24 29.85 16.43
CA GLY A 40 -2.79 30.04 15.08
C GLY A 40 -3.60 31.09 14.33
N SER A 41 -3.20 31.35 13.10
CA SER A 41 -3.90 32.24 12.18
C SER A 41 -4.16 31.52 10.87
N SER A 42 -5.30 31.79 10.25
CA SER A 42 -5.62 31.27 8.91
C SER A 42 -4.85 31.98 7.78
N GLY A 43 -4.16 33.08 8.10
CA GLY A 43 -3.53 33.91 7.05
C GLY A 43 -4.60 34.40 6.05
N SER A 44 -4.33 34.16 4.76
CA SER A 44 -5.29 34.50 3.70
C SER A 44 -6.33 33.40 3.41
N ALA A 45 -6.29 32.26 4.12
CA ALA A 45 -7.27 31.16 3.99
C ALA A 45 -8.49 31.38 4.90
N ASN A 46 -9.54 30.60 4.67
CA ASN A 46 -10.72 30.54 5.53
C ASN A 46 -10.98 29.09 5.92
N PHE A 47 -10.72 28.72 7.16
CA PHE A 47 -10.86 27.37 7.68
C PHE A 47 -12.22 27.08 8.34
N ALA A 48 -13.18 28.04 8.29
CA ALA A 48 -14.46 27.91 8.98
C ALA A 48 -15.23 26.63 8.64
N LYS A 49 -15.14 26.14 7.41
CA LYS A 49 -15.65 24.84 7.00
C LYS A 49 -14.62 24.12 6.14
N PHE A 50 -13.84 23.27 6.77
CA PHE A 50 -12.88 22.39 6.11
C PHE A 50 -13.55 21.12 5.62
N ALA A 51 -13.29 20.69 4.39
CA ALA A 51 -13.73 19.41 3.87
C ALA A 51 -12.62 18.72 3.05
N THR A 52 -12.68 17.39 2.98
CA THR A 52 -11.67 16.57 2.33
C THR A 52 -12.29 15.54 1.38
N ILE A 53 -11.55 15.23 0.31
CA ILE A 53 -11.83 14.13 -0.60
C ILE A 53 -10.52 13.41 -0.91
N GLY A 54 -10.54 12.07 -0.91
CA GLY A 54 -9.32 11.27 -1.11
C GLY A 54 -9.56 9.78 -0.89
N GLY A 55 -8.49 9.00 -1.04
CA GLY A 55 -8.52 7.54 -0.87
C GLY A 55 -8.32 7.08 0.57
N SER A 56 -7.73 5.88 0.72
CA SER A 56 -7.56 5.17 1.97
C SER A 56 -6.79 5.97 3.05
N TYR A 57 -5.75 6.70 2.68
CA TYR A 57 -4.98 7.55 3.61
C TYR A 57 -5.84 8.68 4.19
N THR A 58 -6.67 9.29 3.36
CA THR A 58 -7.57 10.38 3.78
C THR A 58 -8.75 9.84 4.59
N ALA A 59 -9.23 8.63 4.28
CA ALA A 59 -10.27 7.96 5.04
C ALA A 59 -9.78 7.46 6.41
N GLY A 60 -8.46 7.23 6.58
CA GLY A 60 -7.86 6.73 7.80
C GLY A 60 -7.80 5.20 7.87
N MET A 61 -7.61 4.54 6.73
CA MET A 61 -7.32 3.10 6.72
C MET A 61 -6.01 2.84 7.43
N MET A 62 -5.97 1.79 8.23
CA MET A 62 -4.83 1.40 9.06
C MET A 62 -4.94 -0.10 9.35
N ASP A 63 -3.80 -0.80 9.45
CA ASP A 63 -3.78 -2.23 9.75
C ASP A 63 -4.60 -3.07 8.75
N GLY A 64 -4.63 -2.67 7.48
CA GLY A 64 -5.36 -3.36 6.41
C GLY A 64 -6.87 -3.12 6.36
N ALA A 65 -7.47 -2.44 7.35
CA ALA A 65 -8.92 -2.20 7.41
C ALA A 65 -9.26 -0.74 7.74
N LEU A 66 -10.48 -0.32 7.37
CA LEU A 66 -11.06 0.91 7.91
C LEU A 66 -11.74 0.58 9.23
N HIS A 67 -11.33 1.24 10.31
CA HIS A 67 -11.86 1.04 11.66
C HIS A 67 -11.83 2.34 12.47
N ASN A 68 -12.57 2.40 13.59
CA ASN A 68 -12.78 3.63 14.36
C ASN A 68 -11.49 4.32 14.80
N PHE A 69 -10.50 3.54 15.26
CA PHE A 69 -9.22 4.13 15.68
C PHE A 69 -8.49 4.78 14.51
N GLY A 70 -8.41 4.11 13.35
CA GLY A 70 -7.81 4.65 12.14
C GLY A 70 -8.52 5.91 11.66
N GLN A 71 -9.86 5.91 11.60
CA GLN A 71 -10.64 7.10 11.24
C GLN A 71 -10.41 8.27 12.19
N GLY A 72 -10.32 8.00 13.51
CA GLY A 72 -10.03 9.01 14.52
C GLY A 72 -8.65 9.66 14.37
N HIS A 73 -7.73 9.00 13.69
CA HIS A 73 -6.35 9.44 13.45
C HIS A 73 -6.04 9.64 11.96
N SER A 74 -7.05 9.67 11.08
CA SER A 74 -6.85 9.95 9.65
C SER A 74 -6.17 11.29 9.42
N VAL A 75 -5.42 11.40 8.32
CA VAL A 75 -4.79 12.68 7.94
C VAL A 75 -5.81 13.83 7.89
N ALA A 76 -7.02 13.54 7.40
CA ALA A 76 -8.12 14.51 7.35
C ALA A 76 -8.52 15.01 8.74
N LYS A 77 -8.72 14.08 9.70
CA LYS A 77 -9.09 14.40 11.07
C LYS A 77 -8.00 15.16 11.80
N LEU A 78 -6.75 14.76 11.63
CA LEU A 78 -5.60 15.41 12.25
C LEU A 78 -5.43 16.85 11.74
N ILE A 79 -5.55 17.08 10.43
CA ILE A 79 -5.51 18.44 9.86
C ILE A 79 -6.68 19.26 10.42
N ALA A 80 -7.91 18.74 10.41
CA ALA A 80 -9.08 19.44 10.95
C ALA A 80 -8.87 19.89 12.40
N ASN A 81 -8.31 19.01 13.24
CA ASN A 81 -8.00 19.33 14.63
C ASN A 81 -6.98 20.49 14.76
N GLN A 82 -5.99 20.57 13.88
CA GLN A 82 -5.00 21.65 13.89
C GLN A 82 -5.57 22.96 13.32
N LEU A 83 -6.41 22.88 12.27
CA LEU A 83 -7.09 24.04 11.71
C LEU A 83 -8.03 24.73 12.73
N ALA A 84 -8.59 23.98 13.67
CA ALA A 84 -9.43 24.54 14.74
C ALA A 84 -8.67 25.58 15.59
N TYR A 85 -7.35 25.43 15.78
CA TYR A 85 -6.53 26.44 16.46
C TYR A 85 -6.26 27.70 15.63
N ALA A 86 -6.56 27.67 14.33
CA ALA A 86 -6.33 28.76 13.41
C ALA A 86 -7.64 29.31 12.80
N GLY A 87 -8.75 29.21 13.53
CA GLY A 87 -10.06 29.72 13.13
C GLY A 87 -10.95 28.72 12.37
N GLY A 88 -10.57 27.46 12.34
CA GLY A 88 -11.40 26.36 11.83
C GLY A 88 -12.50 25.94 12.82
N ALA A 89 -13.49 25.17 12.32
CA ALA A 89 -14.51 24.58 13.17
C ALA A 89 -13.92 23.54 14.13
N SER A 90 -14.46 23.44 15.33
CA SER A 90 -14.10 22.41 16.32
C SER A 90 -14.67 21.03 15.99
N THR A 91 -15.65 20.98 15.08
CA THR A 91 -16.30 19.74 14.65
C THR A 91 -15.88 19.38 13.24
N PHE A 92 -15.63 18.08 13.03
CA PHE A 92 -15.30 17.51 11.72
C PHE A 92 -16.03 16.17 11.60
N TYR A 93 -17.06 16.15 10.76
CA TYR A 93 -17.91 14.99 10.54
C TYR A 93 -17.34 14.09 9.44
N GLN A 94 -17.20 12.82 9.74
CA GLN A 94 -16.78 11.80 8.79
C GLN A 94 -17.73 10.59 8.86
N PRO A 95 -17.83 9.79 7.77
CA PRO A 95 -18.75 8.66 7.75
C PRO A 95 -18.20 7.52 8.61
N ASP A 96 -18.49 7.56 9.91
CA ASP A 96 -18.02 6.60 10.91
C ASP A 96 -18.29 5.16 10.43
N ILE A 97 -17.25 4.32 10.46
CA ILE A 97 -17.34 2.90 10.12
C ILE A 97 -18.05 2.10 11.21
N ASN A 98 -18.09 2.65 12.43
CA ASN A 98 -18.72 2.06 13.61
C ASN A 98 -18.24 0.63 13.90
N SER A 99 -16.96 0.37 13.72
CA SER A 99 -16.32 -0.91 13.98
C SER A 99 -14.93 -0.72 14.57
N ALA A 100 -14.61 -1.50 15.61
CA ALA A 100 -13.29 -1.51 16.22
C ALA A 100 -12.24 -2.23 15.36
N ASN A 101 -12.65 -3.21 14.59
CA ASN A 101 -11.76 -4.08 13.81
C ASN A 101 -11.91 -3.91 12.29
N GLY A 102 -13.04 -3.36 11.81
CA GLY A 102 -13.32 -3.27 10.38
C GLY A 102 -13.43 -4.63 9.69
N TYR A 103 -13.31 -4.64 8.36
CA TYR A 103 -13.41 -5.84 7.54
C TYR A 103 -12.41 -5.78 6.38
N ILE A 104 -11.57 -6.81 6.27
CA ILE A 104 -10.62 -7.00 5.17
C ILE A 104 -11.21 -7.94 4.12
N GLY A 105 -11.78 -9.06 4.57
CA GLY A 105 -12.31 -10.09 3.68
C GLY A 105 -12.81 -11.31 4.45
N PRO A 106 -13.33 -12.31 3.71
CA PRO A 106 -13.67 -13.58 4.28
C PRO A 106 -12.40 -14.29 4.77
N GLY A 107 -12.56 -15.10 5.80
CA GLY A 107 -11.50 -15.92 6.32
C GLY A 107 -11.10 -17.09 5.40
N PRO A 108 -10.43 -18.12 5.94
CA PRO A 108 -9.95 -19.25 5.17
C PRO A 108 -11.05 -20.06 4.46
N ASP A 109 -12.30 -19.99 4.91
CA ASP A 109 -13.43 -20.68 4.27
C ASP A 109 -13.91 -19.95 2.99
N GLY A 110 -13.48 -18.70 2.76
CA GLY A 110 -13.84 -17.88 1.61
C GLY A 110 -15.30 -17.39 1.60
N ILE A 111 -16.05 -17.56 2.71
CA ILE A 111 -17.47 -17.22 2.81
C ILE A 111 -17.65 -15.96 3.68
N PRO A 112 -18.08 -14.83 3.11
CA PRO A 112 -18.31 -13.62 3.92
C PRO A 112 -19.45 -13.81 4.93
N GLY A 113 -19.29 -13.26 6.14
CA GLY A 113 -20.28 -13.27 7.20
C GLY A 113 -20.19 -14.49 8.12
N THR A 114 -19.06 -15.16 8.11
CA THR A 114 -18.77 -16.29 9.01
C THR A 114 -17.85 -15.88 10.17
N SER A 115 -17.63 -16.78 11.12
CA SER A 115 -16.87 -16.47 12.33
C SER A 115 -15.37 -16.34 12.12
N ASP A 116 -14.86 -16.72 10.96
CA ASP A 116 -13.45 -16.61 10.57
C ASP A 116 -13.18 -15.42 9.63
N ASP A 117 -14.18 -14.56 9.40
CA ASP A 117 -13.99 -13.26 8.72
C ASP A 117 -12.83 -12.49 9.35
N GLN A 118 -12.03 -11.85 8.50
CA GLN A 118 -10.83 -11.13 8.88
C GLN A 118 -11.09 -9.62 8.97
N GLY A 119 -10.77 -9.07 10.14
CA GLY A 119 -10.68 -7.65 10.40
C GLY A 119 -9.22 -7.18 10.33
N ARG A 120 -8.95 -5.98 10.89
CA ARG A 120 -7.60 -5.40 10.89
C ARG A 120 -6.54 -6.35 11.42
N THR A 121 -5.33 -6.22 10.89
CA THR A 121 -4.16 -6.95 11.36
C THR A 121 -3.63 -6.36 12.67
N TYR A 122 -2.94 -7.19 13.46
CA TYR A 122 -2.25 -6.75 14.68
C TYR A 122 -1.06 -7.65 14.99
N LEU A 123 -0.13 -7.13 15.78
CA LEU A 123 1.04 -7.90 16.22
C LEU A 123 0.65 -8.82 17.37
N THR A 124 1.04 -10.08 17.26
CA THR A 124 0.93 -11.10 18.31
C THR A 124 2.30 -11.60 18.72
N GLN A 125 2.40 -12.15 19.93
CA GLN A 125 3.60 -12.84 20.38
C GLN A 125 3.23 -14.27 20.78
N SER A 126 3.91 -15.24 20.20
CA SER A 126 3.74 -16.64 20.58
C SER A 126 4.20 -16.87 22.03
N ALA A 127 3.29 -17.34 22.86
CA ALA A 127 3.60 -17.65 24.27
C ALA A 127 4.65 -18.78 24.42
N SER A 128 4.78 -19.66 23.43
CA SER A 128 5.70 -20.80 23.48
C SER A 128 7.10 -20.50 22.95
N THR A 129 7.21 -19.59 21.97
CA THR A 129 8.49 -19.30 21.29
C THR A 129 8.96 -17.87 21.48
N GLY A 130 8.10 -16.97 21.97
CA GLY A 130 8.36 -15.54 22.02
C GLY A 130 8.37 -14.86 20.64
N ALA A 131 8.14 -15.60 19.56
CA ALA A 131 8.14 -15.06 18.20
C ALA A 131 6.98 -14.09 18.02
N ILE A 132 7.28 -12.94 17.42
CA ILE A 132 6.27 -11.95 17.02
C ILE A 132 5.77 -12.32 15.63
N GLY A 133 4.47 -12.26 15.44
CA GLY A 133 3.78 -12.48 14.18
C GLY A 133 2.69 -11.43 13.94
N ILE A 134 2.10 -11.48 12.78
CA ILE A 134 0.90 -10.70 12.44
C ILE A 134 -0.28 -11.68 12.41
N ASP A 135 -1.39 -11.29 13.04
CA ASP A 135 -2.64 -12.04 13.05
C ASP A 135 -3.81 -11.12 12.69
N PHE A 136 -4.97 -11.68 12.45
CA PHE A 136 -6.18 -10.95 12.10
C PHE A 136 -7.14 -10.87 13.28
N ALA A 137 -7.65 -9.69 13.56
CA ALA A 137 -8.79 -9.53 14.46
C ALA A 137 -10.06 -10.09 13.80
N PRO A 138 -11.08 -10.48 14.58
CA PRO A 138 -12.37 -10.86 14.02
C PRO A 138 -12.94 -9.77 13.13
N GLY A 139 -13.33 -10.13 11.89
CA GLY A 139 -13.85 -9.21 10.90
C GLY A 139 -15.31 -8.85 11.15
N ASP A 140 -15.66 -7.61 10.85
CA ASP A 140 -17.02 -7.08 10.96
C ASP A 140 -17.55 -6.70 9.56
N LEU A 141 -18.09 -7.68 8.84
CA LEU A 141 -18.69 -7.48 7.51
C LEU A 141 -19.78 -6.40 7.53
N MET A 142 -20.55 -6.32 8.64
CA MET A 142 -21.64 -5.35 8.74
C MET A 142 -21.13 -3.91 8.78
N SER A 143 -19.89 -3.68 9.19
CA SER A 143 -19.26 -2.35 9.14
C SER A 143 -19.22 -1.77 7.72
N VAL A 144 -19.07 -2.63 6.71
CA VAL A 144 -19.01 -2.24 5.30
C VAL A 144 -20.40 -2.20 4.65
N LEU A 145 -21.33 -3.05 5.09
CA LEU A 145 -22.66 -3.16 4.50
C LEU A 145 -23.69 -2.23 5.12
N THR A 146 -23.51 -1.81 6.38
CA THR A 146 -24.47 -0.96 7.06
C THR A 146 -24.36 0.49 6.59
N PRO A 147 -25.45 1.12 6.15
CA PRO A 147 -25.47 2.53 5.81
C PRO A 147 -25.01 3.40 6.99
N TYR A 148 -24.32 4.49 6.68
CA TYR A 148 -23.98 5.50 7.70
C TYR A 148 -25.24 6.10 8.31
N GLY A 149 -25.35 6.03 9.62
CA GLY A 149 -26.55 6.46 10.36
C GLY A 149 -26.61 7.95 10.70
N GLY A 150 -25.54 8.71 10.42
CA GLY A 150 -25.50 10.14 10.67
C GLY A 150 -26.04 10.99 9.52
N ASP A 151 -25.96 12.30 9.67
CA ASP A 151 -26.36 13.24 8.62
C ASP A 151 -25.34 13.25 7.49
N LYS A 152 -25.70 12.64 6.36
CA LYS A 152 -24.85 12.54 5.17
C LYS A 152 -24.60 13.90 4.50
N THR A 153 -25.45 14.90 4.74
CA THR A 153 -25.32 16.25 4.16
C THR A 153 -24.39 17.14 4.97
N ALA A 154 -24.11 16.76 6.21
CA ALA A 154 -23.21 17.49 7.11
C ALA A 154 -21.75 17.02 7.04
N LEU A 155 -21.45 16.00 6.21
CA LEU A 155 -20.11 15.41 6.14
C LEU A 155 -19.04 16.42 5.71
N ASN A 156 -17.87 16.25 6.30
CA ASN A 156 -16.64 16.96 5.96
C ASN A 156 -15.62 16.06 5.24
N ASN A 157 -15.66 14.76 5.49
CA ASN A 157 -14.75 13.79 4.87
C ASN A 157 -15.50 12.92 3.85
N PHE A 158 -15.16 13.09 2.58
CA PHE A 158 -15.70 12.34 1.44
C PHE A 158 -14.69 11.29 0.92
N ALA A 159 -13.71 10.93 1.75
CA ALA A 159 -12.73 9.92 1.39
C ALA A 159 -13.27 8.51 1.66
N PHE A 160 -12.88 7.56 0.81
CA PHE A 160 -13.22 6.16 0.97
C PHE A 160 -12.10 5.25 0.47
N PRO A 161 -11.87 4.10 1.14
CA PRO A 161 -10.86 3.12 0.72
C PRO A 161 -11.19 2.44 -0.61
N ASN A 162 -10.20 1.74 -1.16
CA ASN A 162 -10.33 0.95 -2.39
C ASN A 162 -10.89 1.77 -3.57
N SER A 163 -10.46 3.03 -3.67
CA SER A 163 -10.96 3.98 -4.65
C SER A 163 -9.90 4.33 -5.67
N VAL A 164 -10.21 4.16 -6.94
CA VAL A 164 -9.44 4.74 -8.04
C VAL A 164 -10.03 6.08 -8.45
N LEU A 165 -9.21 6.94 -9.06
CA LEU A 165 -9.58 8.33 -9.34
C LEU A 165 -10.84 8.44 -10.21
N ALA A 166 -11.04 7.54 -11.15
CA ALA A 166 -12.24 7.50 -11.99
C ALA A 166 -13.54 7.36 -11.19
N MET A 167 -13.53 6.68 -10.03
CA MET A 167 -14.72 6.49 -9.20
C MET A 167 -15.25 7.82 -8.64
N TYR A 168 -14.39 8.80 -8.44
CA TYR A 168 -14.80 10.12 -7.92
C TYR A 168 -15.60 10.94 -8.93
N LEU A 169 -15.49 10.61 -10.21
CA LEU A 169 -16.11 11.34 -11.32
C LEU A 169 -17.45 10.74 -11.76
N THR A 170 -17.85 9.59 -11.24
CA THR A 170 -19.07 8.89 -11.64
C THR A 170 -20.02 8.70 -10.45
N PRO A 171 -21.34 8.82 -10.62
CA PRO A 171 -22.31 8.50 -9.58
C PRO A 171 -22.35 6.99 -9.27
N PHE A 172 -21.88 6.15 -10.18
CA PHE A 172 -21.92 4.68 -10.03
C PHE A 172 -21.08 4.15 -8.88
N ALA A 173 -20.20 4.97 -8.28
CA ALA A 173 -19.51 4.60 -7.05
C ALA A 173 -20.48 4.31 -5.88
N GLY A 174 -21.66 4.95 -5.85
CA GLY A 174 -22.72 4.71 -4.85
C GLY A 174 -23.62 3.51 -5.13
N GLY A 175 -23.57 2.93 -6.33
CA GLY A 175 -24.41 1.79 -6.69
C GLY A 175 -24.89 1.81 -8.15
N PRO A 176 -25.66 0.79 -8.55
CA PRO A 176 -26.01 -0.43 -7.81
C PRO A 176 -24.82 -1.40 -7.68
N ASN A 177 -24.86 -2.26 -6.67
CA ASN A 177 -23.90 -3.35 -6.52
C ASN A 177 -24.29 -4.52 -7.44
N VAL A 178 -23.82 -4.47 -8.67
CA VAL A 178 -24.05 -5.49 -9.71
C VAL A 178 -22.76 -5.71 -10.52
N PRO A 179 -22.53 -6.91 -11.08
CA PRO A 179 -21.30 -7.18 -11.85
C PRO A 179 -21.05 -6.22 -13.02
N ALA A 180 -22.10 -5.63 -13.59
CA ALA A 180 -21.99 -4.65 -14.66
C ALA A 180 -21.51 -3.26 -14.19
N ASN A 181 -21.39 -3.03 -12.87
CA ASN A 181 -20.90 -1.77 -12.30
C ASN A 181 -19.55 -1.95 -11.58
N PRO A 182 -18.42 -1.92 -12.29
CA PRO A 182 -17.09 -2.04 -11.68
C PRO A 182 -16.68 -0.82 -10.83
N ALA A 183 -17.43 0.28 -10.93
CA ALA A 183 -17.18 1.48 -10.14
C ALA A 183 -17.83 1.44 -8.75
N TYR A 184 -18.70 0.45 -8.48
CA TYR A 184 -19.34 0.35 -7.17
C TYR A 184 -18.29 0.22 -6.05
N ASN A 185 -18.42 1.08 -5.04
CA ASN A 185 -17.58 1.03 -3.85
C ASN A 185 -18.47 0.96 -2.60
N PRO A 186 -18.39 -0.12 -1.82
CA PRO A 186 -19.26 -0.32 -0.67
C PRO A 186 -19.03 0.72 0.43
N PHE A 187 -17.80 1.22 0.61
CA PHE A 187 -17.51 2.26 1.60
C PHE A 187 -18.16 3.59 1.25
N PHE A 188 -18.16 3.98 -0.04
CA PHE A 188 -18.85 5.20 -0.47
C PHE A 188 -20.38 5.02 -0.41
N ALA A 189 -20.91 3.89 -0.84
CA ALA A 189 -22.35 3.60 -0.85
C ALA A 189 -22.99 3.78 0.54
N ARG A 190 -22.26 3.54 1.63
CA ARG A 190 -22.74 3.73 3.00
C ARG A 190 -23.19 5.17 3.27
N PHE A 191 -22.46 6.14 2.74
CA PHE A 191 -22.72 7.56 3.02
C PHE A 191 -23.13 8.36 1.77
N ASP A 192 -23.31 7.73 0.63
CA ASP A 192 -23.91 8.39 -0.53
C ASP A 192 -25.26 9.01 -0.16
N ALA A 193 -25.35 10.34 -0.24
CA ALA A 193 -26.56 11.09 0.06
C ALA A 193 -27.52 11.17 -1.13
N SER A 194 -27.04 10.80 -2.32
CA SER A 194 -27.73 11.04 -3.60
C SER A 194 -28.50 9.83 -4.13
N GLY A 195 -28.25 8.63 -3.58
CA GLY A 195 -28.79 7.39 -4.14
C GLY A 195 -28.20 7.09 -5.52
N ALA A 196 -26.89 7.25 -5.68
CA ALA A 196 -26.11 7.03 -6.89
C ALA A 196 -26.53 7.94 -8.09
N THR A 197 -26.98 9.16 -7.82
CA THR A 197 -27.32 10.14 -8.86
C THR A 197 -26.28 11.26 -9.00
N VAL A 198 -25.47 11.47 -7.98
CA VAL A 198 -24.39 12.48 -7.95
C VAL A 198 -23.07 11.78 -7.63
N SER A 199 -22.02 12.10 -8.36
CA SER A 199 -20.68 11.55 -8.11
C SER A 199 -20.14 11.96 -6.73
N PRO A 200 -19.17 11.21 -6.16
CA PRO A 200 -18.48 11.60 -4.93
C PRO A 200 -17.92 13.02 -5.00
N LEU A 201 -17.30 13.39 -6.12
CA LEU A 201 -16.80 14.74 -6.35
C LEU A 201 -17.96 15.78 -6.36
N GLY A 202 -19.08 15.47 -6.98
CA GLY A 202 -20.25 16.35 -7.00
C GLY A 202 -20.81 16.60 -5.60
N GLN A 203 -20.91 15.57 -4.77
CA GLN A 203 -21.34 15.70 -3.37
C GLN A 203 -20.33 16.51 -2.55
N PHE A 204 -19.03 16.27 -2.75
CA PHE A 204 -17.98 17.07 -2.14
C PHE A 204 -18.06 18.57 -2.53
N ILE A 205 -18.27 18.88 -3.82
CA ILE A 205 -18.47 20.26 -4.30
C ILE A 205 -19.69 20.89 -3.62
N GLY A 206 -20.77 20.13 -3.44
CA GLY A 206 -21.98 20.56 -2.75
C GLY A 206 -21.85 20.71 -1.25
N SER A 207 -20.72 20.31 -0.62
CA SER A 207 -20.55 20.37 0.83
C SER A 207 -20.58 21.77 1.42
N GLY A 208 -20.39 22.82 0.63
CA GLY A 208 -20.31 24.20 1.09
C GLY A 208 -19.03 24.50 1.89
N ALA A 209 -17.96 23.78 1.66
CA ALA A 209 -16.66 24.02 2.28
C ALA A 209 -16.16 25.44 2.00
N SER A 210 -15.32 25.99 2.88
CA SER A 210 -14.54 27.21 2.65
C SER A 210 -13.08 26.91 2.37
N PHE A 211 -12.59 25.77 2.82
CA PHE A 211 -11.24 25.26 2.60
C PHE A 211 -11.27 23.77 2.29
N PHE A 212 -10.46 23.31 1.33
CA PHE A 212 -10.46 21.90 0.96
C PHE A 212 -9.07 21.26 1.04
N MET A 213 -9.06 19.93 1.23
CA MET A 213 -7.92 19.07 0.96
C MET A 213 -8.33 17.98 -0.02
N THR A 214 -7.50 17.74 -1.04
CA THR A 214 -7.66 16.58 -1.90
C THR A 214 -6.35 15.82 -2.05
N TRP A 215 -6.42 14.49 -1.90
CA TRP A 215 -5.29 13.59 -2.09
C TRP A 215 -5.76 12.35 -2.84
N LEU A 216 -5.60 12.38 -4.14
CA LEU A 216 -6.14 11.41 -5.09
C LEU A 216 -5.01 10.78 -5.92
N GLY A 217 -5.26 9.61 -6.49
CA GLY A 217 -4.37 8.92 -7.41
C GLY A 217 -3.48 7.84 -6.78
N HIS A 218 -3.17 7.91 -5.49
CA HIS A 218 -2.28 6.91 -4.86
C HIS A 218 -2.81 5.47 -4.91
N SER A 219 -4.13 5.28 -4.79
CA SER A 219 -4.72 3.93 -4.86
C SER A 219 -4.65 3.34 -6.27
N ASP A 220 -4.64 4.18 -7.30
CA ASP A 220 -4.48 3.73 -8.69
C ASP A 220 -3.10 3.07 -8.88
N PHE A 221 -2.05 3.69 -8.36
CA PHE A 221 -0.69 3.16 -8.42
C PHE A 221 -0.48 1.98 -7.46
N LEU A 222 -1.04 2.06 -6.25
CA LEU A 222 -0.91 1.01 -5.24
C LEU A 222 -1.51 -0.31 -5.72
N GLY A 223 -2.63 -0.26 -6.45
CA GLY A 223 -3.28 -1.45 -6.99
C GLY A 223 -2.37 -2.27 -7.89
N TYR A 224 -1.63 -1.61 -8.78
CA TYR A 224 -0.63 -2.22 -9.65
C TYR A 224 0.54 -2.80 -8.85
N ALA A 225 1.19 -1.98 -8.02
CA ALA A 225 2.37 -2.39 -7.28
C ALA A 225 2.09 -3.54 -6.28
N ALA A 226 0.93 -3.52 -5.59
CA ALA A 226 0.56 -4.56 -4.64
C ALA A 226 0.25 -5.92 -5.30
N ARG A 227 0.08 -5.94 -6.61
CA ARG A 227 -0.10 -7.14 -7.45
C ARG A 227 1.15 -7.52 -8.22
N GLY A 228 2.33 -7.06 -7.77
CA GLY A 228 3.61 -7.42 -8.38
C GLY A 228 3.82 -6.85 -9.79
N GLY A 229 3.04 -5.88 -10.23
CA GLY A 229 3.11 -5.39 -11.59
C GLY A 229 2.30 -6.21 -12.61
N ASP A 230 1.63 -7.29 -12.19
CA ASP A 230 0.83 -8.18 -13.06
C ASP A 230 -0.24 -7.38 -13.83
N GLN A 231 0.10 -7.00 -15.06
CA GLN A 231 -0.74 -6.19 -15.93
C GLN A 231 -2.01 -6.90 -16.39
N ALA A 232 -2.05 -8.23 -16.31
CA ALA A 232 -3.25 -8.99 -16.62
C ALA A 232 -4.31 -8.86 -15.53
N GLN A 233 -3.91 -8.63 -14.28
CA GLN A 233 -4.80 -8.40 -13.16
C GLN A 233 -5.11 -6.92 -12.94
N VAL A 234 -4.08 -6.08 -12.88
CA VAL A 234 -4.19 -4.64 -12.66
C VAL A 234 -3.20 -3.92 -13.57
N PRO A 235 -3.64 -3.37 -14.70
CA PRO A 235 -2.74 -2.68 -15.61
C PRO A 235 -2.12 -1.45 -14.93
N ILE A 236 -0.90 -1.10 -15.34
CA ILE A 236 -0.28 0.14 -14.90
C ILE A 236 -1.19 1.34 -15.27
N PRO A 237 -1.41 2.29 -14.37
CA PRO A 237 -2.27 3.43 -14.66
C PRO A 237 -1.75 4.26 -15.83
N ASP A 238 -2.60 4.56 -16.79
CA ASP A 238 -2.30 5.59 -17.79
C ASP A 238 -2.24 6.97 -17.12
N ALA A 239 -1.03 7.43 -16.85
CA ALA A 239 -0.79 8.68 -16.15
C ALA A 239 -1.37 9.91 -16.84
N ALA A 240 -1.49 9.90 -18.18
CA ALA A 240 -2.10 11.00 -18.94
C ALA A 240 -3.61 11.05 -18.68
N THR A 241 -4.28 9.91 -18.72
CA THR A 241 -5.72 9.79 -18.39
C THR A 241 -5.98 10.17 -16.93
N LEU A 242 -5.18 9.67 -15.97
CA LEU A 242 -5.32 10.05 -14.57
C LEU A 242 -5.07 11.55 -14.35
N GLY A 243 -4.07 12.12 -15.01
CA GLY A 243 -3.80 13.56 -15.01
C GLY A 243 -4.98 14.36 -15.52
N GLY A 244 -5.63 13.91 -16.60
CA GLY A 244 -6.86 14.48 -17.15
C GLY A 244 -8.04 14.42 -16.18
N TYR A 245 -8.21 13.29 -15.47
CA TYR A 245 -9.23 13.15 -14.42
C TYR A 245 -8.99 14.11 -13.26
N PHE A 246 -7.74 14.19 -12.76
CA PHE A 246 -7.40 15.14 -11.70
C PHE A 246 -7.61 16.59 -12.13
N GLN A 247 -7.20 16.94 -13.35
CA GLN A 247 -7.38 18.27 -13.93
C GLN A 247 -8.86 18.65 -14.02
N SER A 248 -9.71 17.72 -14.47
CA SER A 248 -11.17 17.88 -14.54
C SER A 248 -11.78 18.05 -13.15
N ALA A 249 -11.33 17.26 -12.17
CA ALA A 249 -11.79 17.35 -10.80
C ALA A 249 -11.44 18.70 -10.18
N LEU A 250 -10.18 19.11 -10.21
CA LEU A 250 -9.72 20.37 -9.64
C LEU A 250 -10.34 21.58 -10.35
N GLY A 251 -10.39 21.56 -11.69
CA GLY A 251 -11.04 22.59 -12.49
C GLY A 251 -12.52 22.75 -12.15
N GLY A 252 -13.25 21.64 -12.06
CA GLY A 252 -14.66 21.62 -11.68
C GLY A 252 -14.90 22.16 -10.27
N MET A 253 -14.10 21.76 -9.29
CA MET A 253 -14.15 22.27 -7.90
C MET A 253 -13.99 23.79 -7.84
N LEU A 254 -12.96 24.31 -8.50
CA LEU A 254 -12.59 25.72 -8.45
C LEU A 254 -13.51 26.62 -9.32
N ALA A 255 -14.12 26.05 -10.35
CA ALA A 255 -15.14 26.74 -11.17
C ALA A 255 -16.48 26.84 -10.40
N ALA A 256 -16.90 25.75 -9.75
CA ALA A 256 -18.12 25.76 -8.96
C ALA A 256 -18.03 26.65 -7.72
N ASN A 257 -16.83 26.78 -7.13
CA ASN A 257 -16.60 27.55 -5.91
C ASN A 257 -15.41 28.51 -6.08
N PRO A 258 -15.63 29.68 -6.67
CA PRO A 258 -14.53 30.63 -7.02
C PRO A 258 -13.76 31.17 -5.80
N VAL A 259 -14.33 31.08 -4.61
CA VAL A 259 -13.70 31.55 -3.35
C VAL A 259 -12.95 30.46 -2.59
N TRP A 260 -13.07 29.21 -3.03
CA TRP A 260 -12.38 28.11 -2.37
C TRP A 260 -10.86 28.27 -2.44
N LYS A 261 -10.25 28.00 -1.30
CA LYS A 261 -8.82 27.76 -1.19
C LYS A 261 -8.60 26.34 -0.67
N GLY A 262 -7.45 25.77 -0.95
CA GLY A 262 -7.20 24.40 -0.50
C GLY A 262 -5.78 23.95 -0.70
N VAL A 263 -5.56 22.68 -0.40
CA VAL A 263 -4.29 21.99 -0.56
C VAL A 263 -4.51 20.67 -1.30
N VAL A 264 -3.61 20.36 -2.22
CA VAL A 264 -3.54 19.08 -2.93
C VAL A 264 -2.27 18.35 -2.53
N GLY A 265 -2.31 17.02 -2.44
CA GLY A 265 -1.14 16.17 -2.26
C GLY A 265 -0.71 15.51 -3.56
N THR A 266 0.61 15.44 -3.81
CA THR A 266 1.17 14.57 -4.85
C THR A 266 1.21 13.12 -4.37
N VAL A 267 1.32 12.16 -5.28
CA VAL A 267 1.47 10.74 -4.95
C VAL A 267 2.90 10.48 -4.48
N PRO A 268 3.09 9.94 -3.27
CA PRO A 268 4.43 9.59 -2.77
C PRO A 268 5.03 8.42 -3.55
N ASP A 269 6.32 8.15 -3.34
CA ASP A 269 6.86 6.86 -3.71
C ASP A 269 6.29 5.79 -2.78
N LEU A 270 5.29 5.06 -3.30
CA LEU A 270 4.60 4.01 -2.56
C LEU A 270 5.49 2.78 -2.35
N LEU A 271 6.47 2.56 -3.24
CA LEU A 271 7.41 1.44 -3.15
C LEU A 271 8.39 1.61 -1.98
N ALA A 272 8.55 2.83 -1.44
CA ALA A 272 9.30 3.05 -0.22
C ALA A 272 8.59 2.49 1.03
N ALA A 273 7.28 2.21 0.98
CA ALA A 273 6.54 1.67 2.12
C ALA A 273 7.07 0.29 2.56
N PRO A 274 7.05 -0.04 3.86
CA PRO A 274 7.57 -1.30 4.38
C PRO A 274 7.01 -2.55 3.72
N TYR A 275 5.79 -2.51 3.21
CA TYR A 275 5.18 -3.60 2.45
C TYR A 275 6.03 -4.04 1.26
N PHE A 276 6.71 -3.11 0.60
CA PHE A 276 7.58 -3.35 -0.54
C PHE A 276 9.05 -3.51 -0.14
N GLN A 277 9.42 -3.10 1.07
CA GLN A 277 10.80 -3.10 1.55
C GLN A 277 11.06 -4.16 2.64
N PHE A 278 10.02 -4.81 3.16
CA PHE A 278 10.14 -5.68 4.33
C PHE A 278 11.08 -6.87 4.10
N ILE A 279 11.01 -7.52 2.95
CA ILE A 279 11.90 -8.63 2.63
C ILE A 279 13.35 -8.14 2.48
N ALA A 280 13.56 -7.00 1.83
CA ALA A 280 14.87 -6.40 1.69
C ALA A 280 15.49 -5.93 3.03
N ALA A 281 14.65 -5.55 4.00
CA ALA A 281 15.11 -5.08 5.31
C ALA A 281 15.44 -6.19 6.30
N THR A 282 14.80 -7.36 6.16
CA THR A 282 14.86 -8.45 7.17
C THR A 282 15.58 -9.70 6.71
N VAL A 283 15.66 -9.90 5.40
CA VAL A 283 16.34 -11.04 4.77
C VAL A 283 17.19 -10.47 3.63
N ALA A 284 18.20 -11.21 3.26
CA ALA A 284 18.99 -10.96 2.07
C ALA A 284 18.09 -10.55 0.87
N LYS A 285 18.68 -9.79 -0.03
CA LYS A 285 18.09 -9.35 -1.30
C LYS A 285 17.36 -10.49 -2.03
N PRO A 286 16.46 -10.23 -2.98
CA PRO A 286 15.85 -11.28 -3.82
C PRO A 286 16.86 -12.25 -4.43
N THR A 287 18.10 -11.77 -4.64
CA THR A 287 19.25 -12.55 -5.14
C THR A 287 19.87 -13.49 -4.09
N GLU A 288 19.47 -13.42 -2.82
CA GLU A 288 20.09 -14.14 -1.71
C GLU A 288 19.09 -14.89 -0.82
N ILE A 289 17.81 -14.96 -1.24
CA ILE A 289 16.71 -15.40 -0.37
C ILE A 289 16.57 -16.93 -0.27
N ILE A 290 17.13 -17.69 -1.23
CA ILE A 290 16.99 -19.15 -1.28
C ILE A 290 18.25 -19.82 -0.73
N PRO A 291 18.26 -20.32 0.51
CA PRO A 291 19.42 -21.02 1.05
C PRO A 291 19.47 -22.45 0.52
N MET A 292 20.66 -22.88 0.03
CA MET A 292 20.91 -24.24 -0.43
C MET A 292 22.02 -24.90 0.36
N ALA A 293 21.76 -26.15 0.79
CA ALA A 293 22.78 -27.03 1.35
C ALA A 293 23.45 -27.83 0.23
N ASN A 294 24.62 -28.38 0.52
CA ASN A 294 25.31 -29.31 -0.41
C ASN A 294 24.67 -30.71 -0.30
N ASP A 295 23.54 -30.87 -0.96
CA ASP A 295 22.74 -32.10 -0.91
C ASP A 295 22.19 -32.49 -2.29
N ALA A 296 21.36 -33.54 -2.33
CA ALA A 296 20.78 -34.05 -3.57
C ALA A 296 19.84 -33.01 -4.25
N THR A 297 19.22 -32.12 -3.49
CA THR A 297 18.35 -31.06 -4.02
C THR A 297 19.15 -30.07 -4.85
N LEU A 298 20.29 -29.62 -4.34
CA LEU A 298 21.19 -28.73 -5.07
C LEU A 298 21.69 -29.40 -6.35
N ALA A 299 22.12 -30.67 -6.27
CA ALA A 299 22.60 -31.41 -7.45
C ALA A 299 21.52 -31.54 -8.55
N GLN A 300 20.25 -31.77 -8.16
CA GLN A 300 19.12 -31.79 -9.09
C GLN A 300 18.88 -30.41 -9.73
N LEU A 301 18.88 -29.34 -8.95
CA LEU A 301 18.70 -27.98 -9.46
C LEU A 301 19.83 -27.57 -10.42
N GLN A 302 21.06 -27.94 -10.11
CA GLN A 302 22.21 -27.69 -10.99
C GLN A 302 22.09 -28.45 -12.32
N GLY A 303 21.59 -29.69 -12.29
CA GLY A 303 21.33 -30.48 -13.48
C GLY A 303 20.25 -29.89 -14.37
N LEU A 304 19.13 -29.46 -13.76
CA LEU A 304 18.02 -28.78 -14.44
C LEU A 304 18.48 -27.44 -15.04
N ALA A 305 19.22 -26.65 -14.27
CA ALA A 305 19.77 -25.37 -14.72
C ALA A 305 20.71 -25.55 -15.93
N ALA A 306 21.59 -26.55 -15.91
CA ALA A 306 22.48 -26.83 -17.04
C ALA A 306 21.70 -27.15 -18.32
N GLY A 307 20.65 -27.98 -18.23
CA GLY A 307 19.79 -28.32 -19.36
C GLY A 307 19.02 -27.11 -19.89
N PHE A 308 18.43 -26.33 -19.00
CA PHE A 308 17.68 -25.12 -19.34
C PHE A 308 18.57 -24.04 -19.98
N ASN A 309 19.75 -23.82 -19.44
CA ASN A 309 20.74 -22.86 -19.99
C ASN A 309 21.21 -23.27 -21.38
N ALA A 310 21.48 -24.58 -21.60
CA ALA A 310 21.87 -25.11 -22.92
C ALA A 310 20.74 -24.92 -23.95
N LEU A 311 19.47 -25.15 -23.54
CA LEU A 311 18.31 -24.91 -24.39
C LEU A 311 18.23 -23.44 -24.79
N ASN A 312 18.28 -22.50 -23.82
CA ASN A 312 18.21 -21.07 -24.10
C ASN A 312 19.36 -20.58 -25.00
N THR A 313 20.57 -21.11 -24.81
CA THR A 313 21.69 -20.82 -25.69
C THR A 313 21.43 -21.29 -27.13
N SER A 314 20.85 -22.48 -27.29
CA SER A 314 20.47 -23.01 -28.59
C SER A 314 19.37 -22.18 -29.26
N LEU A 315 18.35 -21.76 -28.50
CA LEU A 315 17.29 -20.91 -29.00
C LEU A 315 17.80 -19.55 -29.46
N ALA A 316 18.76 -18.97 -28.74
CA ALA A 316 19.44 -17.74 -29.16
C ALA A 316 20.26 -17.94 -30.44
N GLY A 317 20.97 -19.05 -30.55
CA GLY A 317 21.74 -19.40 -31.77
C GLY A 317 20.83 -19.58 -33.00
N LEU A 318 19.60 -20.01 -32.81
CA LEU A 318 18.57 -20.17 -33.85
C LEU A 318 17.75 -18.90 -34.11
N GLY A 319 17.94 -17.84 -33.31
CA GLY A 319 17.26 -16.56 -33.47
C GLY A 319 15.84 -16.52 -32.94
N TYR A 320 15.41 -17.46 -32.09
CA TYR A 320 14.11 -17.45 -31.45
C TYR A 320 14.04 -16.45 -30.26
N ILE A 321 15.15 -16.27 -29.58
CA ILE A 321 15.34 -15.25 -28.54
C ILE A 321 16.66 -14.53 -28.81
N THR A 322 16.87 -13.38 -28.18
CA THR A 322 18.16 -12.69 -28.27
C THR A 322 19.22 -13.34 -27.38
N ALA A 323 20.50 -13.12 -27.67
CA ALA A 323 21.59 -13.56 -26.79
C ALA A 323 21.52 -12.89 -25.41
N GLN A 324 21.04 -11.65 -25.34
CA GLN A 324 20.80 -10.94 -24.10
C GLN A 324 19.72 -11.64 -23.26
N GLU A 325 18.59 -11.99 -23.88
CA GLU A 325 17.51 -12.70 -23.20
C GLU A 325 17.94 -14.09 -22.72
N ALA A 326 18.71 -14.84 -23.52
CA ALA A 326 19.28 -16.11 -23.07
C ALA A 326 20.18 -15.93 -21.84
N GLY A 327 20.92 -14.81 -21.77
CA GLY A 327 21.70 -14.45 -20.59
C GLY A 327 20.82 -14.15 -19.36
N MET A 328 19.72 -13.41 -19.53
CA MET A 328 18.75 -13.13 -18.46
C MET A 328 18.10 -14.41 -17.93
N ARG A 329 17.82 -15.38 -18.79
CA ARG A 329 17.23 -16.68 -18.41
C ARG A 329 18.22 -17.68 -17.80
N THR A 330 19.51 -17.33 -17.68
CA THR A 330 20.52 -18.23 -17.12
C THR A 330 20.23 -18.50 -15.64
N LEU A 331 20.05 -19.78 -15.30
CA LEU A 331 19.86 -20.25 -13.93
C LEU A 331 21.18 -20.70 -13.33
N SER A 332 21.43 -20.34 -12.08
CA SER A 332 22.64 -20.74 -11.33
C SER A 332 22.27 -21.06 -9.88
N TRP A 333 22.72 -22.24 -9.42
CA TRP A 333 22.49 -22.69 -8.06
C TRP A 333 23.81 -23.10 -7.41
N SER A 334 24.04 -22.63 -6.19
CA SER A 334 25.26 -22.91 -5.41
C SER A 334 24.93 -23.17 -3.94
N VAL A 335 25.89 -23.70 -3.20
CA VAL A 335 25.79 -23.78 -1.73
C VAL A 335 25.70 -22.37 -1.16
N GLY A 336 24.81 -22.17 -0.21
CA GLY A 336 24.56 -20.87 0.41
C GLY A 336 23.35 -20.17 -0.18
N ALA A 337 23.38 -18.85 -0.17
CA ALA A 337 22.31 -17.99 -0.65
C ALA A 337 22.23 -17.97 -2.18
N ASN A 338 21.01 -18.04 -2.71
CA ASN A 338 20.75 -18.02 -4.15
C ASN A 338 19.57 -17.09 -4.46
N SER A 339 19.55 -16.64 -5.71
CA SER A 339 18.46 -15.84 -6.26
C SER A 339 17.18 -16.67 -6.39
N ILE A 340 16.05 -16.05 -6.06
CA ILE A 340 14.73 -16.65 -6.25
C ILE A 340 14.42 -16.79 -7.74
N LEU A 341 13.73 -17.87 -8.10
CA LEU A 341 13.21 -18.10 -9.44
C LEU A 341 11.85 -17.39 -9.58
N VAL A 342 11.68 -16.57 -10.60
CA VAL A 342 10.50 -15.72 -10.83
C VAL A 342 9.97 -15.88 -12.26
N GLU A 343 8.68 -15.60 -12.44
CA GLU A 343 8.08 -15.36 -13.75
C GLU A 343 8.31 -13.89 -14.13
N ASP A 344 8.69 -13.64 -15.39
CA ASP A 344 8.92 -12.30 -15.94
C ASP A 344 8.27 -12.22 -17.32
N GLU A 345 7.13 -11.56 -17.38
CA GLU A 345 6.31 -11.45 -18.59
C GLU A 345 6.95 -10.55 -19.66
N THR A 346 8.03 -9.86 -19.35
CA THR A 346 8.82 -9.12 -20.35
C THR A 346 9.66 -10.02 -21.24
N LEU A 347 9.86 -11.28 -20.83
CA LEU A 347 10.55 -12.29 -21.60
C LEU A 347 9.66 -12.87 -22.70
N THR A 348 10.27 -13.35 -23.77
CA THR A 348 9.55 -14.08 -24.83
C THR A 348 8.86 -15.32 -24.25
N ASP A 349 7.53 -15.47 -24.45
CA ASP A 349 6.84 -16.71 -24.10
C ASP A 349 7.31 -17.85 -25.01
N LEU A 350 8.03 -18.81 -24.42
CA LEU A 350 8.56 -19.98 -25.13
C LEU A 350 7.52 -21.09 -25.30
N GLY A 351 6.34 -20.99 -24.70
CA GLY A 351 5.27 -22.00 -24.78
C GLY A 351 4.92 -22.36 -26.23
N PRO A 352 4.59 -21.39 -27.10
CA PRO A 352 4.28 -21.66 -28.51
C PRO A 352 5.40 -22.36 -29.28
N LEU A 353 6.66 -22.04 -28.96
CA LEU A 353 7.81 -22.70 -29.57
C LEU A 353 7.91 -24.16 -29.11
N TRP A 354 7.73 -24.42 -27.82
CA TRP A 354 7.75 -25.80 -27.30
C TRP A 354 6.60 -26.63 -27.87
N ASP A 355 5.40 -26.04 -28.07
CA ASP A 355 4.26 -26.70 -28.73
C ASP A 355 4.61 -27.05 -30.19
N ALA A 356 5.29 -26.18 -30.90
CA ALA A 356 5.76 -26.45 -32.25
C ALA A 356 6.80 -27.63 -32.29
N LEU A 357 7.71 -27.67 -31.30
CA LEU A 357 8.68 -28.77 -31.17
C LEU A 357 8.00 -30.12 -30.87
N VAL A 358 6.90 -30.12 -30.08
CA VAL A 358 6.06 -31.31 -29.87
C VAL A 358 5.40 -31.72 -31.18
N GLY A 359 4.85 -30.79 -31.94
CA GLY A 359 4.22 -31.05 -33.24
C GLY A 359 5.19 -31.66 -34.29
N LEU A 360 6.46 -31.32 -34.18
CA LEU A 360 7.56 -31.87 -35.02
C LEU A 360 8.14 -33.20 -34.49
N GLY A 361 7.68 -33.69 -33.34
CA GLY A 361 8.22 -34.88 -32.67
C GLY A 361 9.63 -34.69 -32.10
N LEU A 362 10.10 -33.45 -31.92
CA LEU A 362 11.41 -33.09 -31.36
C LEU A 362 11.34 -32.91 -29.83
N LEU A 363 10.17 -32.77 -29.25
CA LEU A 363 9.92 -32.69 -27.82
C LEU A 363 8.74 -33.61 -27.49
N ASP A 364 8.83 -34.39 -26.43
CA ASP A 364 7.70 -35.20 -25.97
C ASP A 364 6.74 -34.35 -25.10
N ALA A 365 5.48 -34.77 -25.04
CA ALA A 365 4.43 -34.04 -24.31
C ALA A 365 4.68 -33.95 -22.80
N GLY A 366 5.33 -34.94 -22.19
CA GLY A 366 5.69 -34.93 -20.77
C GLY A 366 6.75 -33.88 -20.45
N THR A 367 7.80 -33.82 -21.26
CA THR A 367 8.86 -32.80 -21.16
C THR A 367 8.26 -31.40 -21.42
N ARG A 368 7.37 -31.26 -22.43
CA ARG A 368 6.66 -30.00 -22.68
C ARG A 368 5.88 -29.52 -21.45
N ALA A 369 5.14 -30.42 -20.81
CA ALA A 369 4.39 -30.08 -19.59
C ALA A 369 5.31 -29.69 -18.43
N ALA A 370 6.47 -30.36 -18.29
CA ALA A 370 7.46 -30.01 -17.25
C ALA A 370 8.14 -28.66 -17.50
N LEU A 371 8.27 -28.24 -18.76
CA LEU A 371 8.84 -26.94 -19.14
C LEU A 371 7.84 -25.79 -18.99
N ASP A 372 6.54 -26.05 -18.93
CA ASP A 372 5.51 -24.99 -18.93
C ASP A 372 5.73 -23.88 -17.90
N PRO A 373 6.08 -24.18 -16.63
CA PRO A 373 6.35 -23.13 -15.63
C PRO A 373 7.56 -22.25 -15.98
N PHE A 374 8.43 -22.68 -16.90
CA PHE A 374 9.66 -21.99 -17.24
C PHE A 374 9.59 -21.18 -18.54
N LYS A 375 8.43 -21.07 -19.15
CA LYS A 375 8.25 -20.38 -20.44
C LYS A 375 8.72 -18.93 -20.40
N MET A 376 8.56 -18.25 -19.26
CA MET A 376 8.98 -16.87 -19.00
C MET A 376 9.80 -16.77 -17.70
N ALA A 377 10.57 -17.80 -17.35
CA ALA A 377 11.29 -17.86 -16.09
C ALA A 377 12.70 -17.29 -16.18
N ARG A 378 13.13 -16.65 -15.09
CA ARG A 378 14.51 -16.28 -14.77
C ARG A 378 14.74 -16.23 -13.25
N GLN A 379 15.96 -16.09 -12.84
CA GLN A 379 16.27 -15.70 -11.46
C GLN A 379 16.16 -14.18 -11.29
N ALA A 380 15.77 -13.75 -10.10
CA ALA A 380 15.65 -12.33 -9.76
C ALA A 380 17.00 -11.62 -9.82
N PHE A 381 16.99 -10.33 -10.15
CA PHE A 381 18.14 -9.44 -10.15
C PHE A 381 18.19 -8.54 -8.91
N ASP A 382 19.35 -7.95 -8.68
CA ASP A 382 19.51 -6.99 -7.59
C ASP A 382 18.70 -5.71 -7.86
N GLY A 383 18.02 -5.21 -6.84
CA GLY A 383 17.18 -4.03 -6.93
C GLY A 383 15.71 -4.31 -7.29
N GLU A 384 15.35 -5.55 -7.61
CA GLU A 384 13.96 -5.96 -7.79
C GLU A 384 13.25 -6.18 -6.44
N ILE A 385 11.93 -6.15 -6.43
CA ILE A 385 11.15 -6.11 -5.19
C ILE A 385 10.26 -7.34 -5.04
N LEU A 386 10.29 -7.90 -3.82
CA LEU A 386 9.34 -8.89 -3.34
C LEU A 386 8.40 -8.21 -2.35
N PRO A 387 7.12 -7.97 -2.70
CA PRO A 387 6.14 -7.45 -1.76
C PRO A 387 5.94 -8.39 -0.56
N LEU A 388 5.42 -7.86 0.54
CA LEU A 388 5.15 -8.63 1.76
C LEU A 388 4.26 -9.86 1.50
N SER A 389 3.35 -9.77 0.54
CA SER A 389 2.51 -10.89 0.08
C SER A 389 3.30 -12.11 -0.42
N ALA A 390 4.51 -11.92 -0.92
CA ALA A 390 5.36 -13.02 -1.40
C ALA A 390 5.79 -13.98 -0.27
N GLN A 391 5.85 -13.51 0.98
CA GLN A 391 6.34 -14.30 2.12
C GLN A 391 5.54 -15.59 2.37
N VAL A 392 4.23 -15.58 2.11
CA VAL A 392 3.37 -16.74 2.35
C VAL A 392 3.42 -17.76 1.22
N VAL A 393 4.06 -17.43 0.11
CA VAL A 393 4.14 -18.24 -1.11
C VAL A 393 5.54 -18.80 -1.34
N ILE A 394 6.59 -18.04 -1.06
CA ILE A 394 7.99 -18.46 -1.24
C ILE A 394 8.28 -19.73 -0.43
N GLY A 395 8.85 -20.74 -1.09
CA GLY A 395 9.20 -22.01 -0.45
C GLY A 395 8.02 -22.94 -0.14
N VAL A 396 6.81 -22.59 -0.61
CA VAL A 396 5.61 -23.42 -0.43
C VAL A 396 5.42 -24.32 -1.66
N PRO A 397 5.07 -25.60 -1.50
CA PRO A 397 4.68 -26.44 -2.62
C PRO A 397 3.47 -25.86 -3.36
N VAL A 398 3.51 -25.90 -4.70
CA VAL A 398 2.41 -25.48 -5.59
C VAL A 398 1.10 -26.18 -5.24
N HIS A 399 1.21 -27.48 -4.88
CA HIS A 399 0.08 -28.28 -4.41
C HIS A 399 0.58 -29.31 -3.40
N PRO A 400 -0.20 -29.70 -2.37
CA PRO A 400 0.20 -30.69 -1.39
C PRO A 400 0.60 -32.07 -1.98
N SER A 401 0.04 -32.44 -3.14
CA SER A 401 0.41 -33.67 -3.86
C SER A 401 1.68 -33.54 -4.70
N MET A 402 2.25 -32.36 -4.81
CA MET A 402 3.48 -32.05 -5.57
C MET A 402 4.54 -31.40 -4.66
N PRO A 403 5.04 -32.11 -3.64
CA PRO A 403 5.87 -31.51 -2.59
C PRO A 403 7.25 -31.03 -3.10
N THR A 404 7.65 -31.42 -4.29
CA THR A 404 8.91 -31.02 -4.93
C THR A 404 8.76 -29.83 -5.87
N ALA A 405 7.53 -29.49 -6.25
CA ALA A 405 7.22 -28.29 -7.03
C ALA A 405 7.04 -27.11 -6.08
N VAL A 406 8.10 -26.35 -5.83
CA VAL A 406 8.19 -25.32 -4.78
C VAL A 406 8.37 -23.96 -5.42
N TYR A 407 7.48 -23.02 -5.08
CA TYR A 407 7.52 -21.66 -5.59
C TYR A 407 8.84 -20.95 -5.23
N GLY A 408 9.42 -20.28 -6.21
CA GLY A 408 10.67 -19.55 -6.11
C GLY A 408 11.94 -20.43 -6.15
N VAL A 409 11.79 -21.76 -6.20
CA VAL A 409 12.91 -22.74 -6.17
C VAL A 409 12.88 -23.64 -7.40
N THR A 410 11.87 -24.52 -7.51
CA THR A 410 11.71 -25.46 -8.63
C THR A 410 10.59 -25.04 -9.57
N VAL A 411 9.77 -24.09 -9.18
CA VAL A 411 8.74 -23.43 -9.99
C VAL A 411 8.89 -21.93 -9.77
N PRO A 412 8.81 -21.12 -10.82
CA PRO A 412 8.86 -19.67 -10.69
C PRO A 412 7.80 -19.15 -9.70
N LEU A 413 8.18 -18.14 -8.94
CA LEU A 413 7.22 -17.35 -8.18
C LEU A 413 6.31 -16.64 -9.19
N PRO A 414 4.97 -16.72 -9.06
CA PRO A 414 4.07 -16.05 -9.98
C PRO A 414 4.28 -14.54 -9.97
N ASP A 415 4.08 -13.93 -11.13
CA ASP A 415 4.27 -12.51 -11.41
C ASP A 415 3.66 -11.58 -10.34
N GLN A 416 2.42 -11.81 -9.94
CA GLN A 416 1.73 -11.04 -8.88
C GLN A 416 2.46 -10.92 -7.52
N TYR A 417 3.55 -11.62 -7.32
CA TYR A 417 4.35 -11.60 -6.08
C TYR A 417 5.76 -11.03 -6.29
N PHE A 418 6.02 -10.41 -7.43
CA PHE A 418 7.35 -9.94 -7.77
C PHE A 418 7.27 -8.72 -8.68
N LEU A 419 8.07 -7.70 -8.39
CA LEU A 419 8.22 -6.53 -9.25
C LEU A 419 9.59 -6.55 -9.92
N THR A 420 9.59 -6.66 -11.22
CA THR A 420 10.79 -6.62 -12.06
C THR A 420 11.37 -5.21 -12.15
N GLY A 421 12.63 -5.10 -12.54
CA GLY A 421 13.27 -3.79 -12.77
C GLY A 421 12.54 -2.94 -13.83
N ALA A 422 11.92 -3.57 -14.84
CA ALA A 422 11.15 -2.90 -15.87
C ALA A 422 9.87 -2.26 -15.29
N GLU A 423 9.12 -3.03 -14.50
CA GLU A 423 7.89 -2.57 -13.87
C GLU A 423 8.14 -1.48 -12.83
N LEU A 424 9.22 -1.58 -12.06
CA LEU A 424 9.65 -0.53 -11.14
C LEU A 424 9.91 0.79 -11.89
N TYR A 425 10.56 0.71 -13.04
CA TYR A 425 10.80 1.88 -13.90
C TYR A 425 9.50 2.44 -14.48
N GLU A 426 8.62 1.60 -15.01
CA GLU A 426 7.32 2.01 -15.55
C GLU A 426 6.45 2.66 -14.48
N PHE A 427 6.39 2.05 -13.28
CA PHE A 427 5.70 2.61 -12.13
C PHE A 427 6.18 4.02 -11.80
N GLU A 428 7.50 4.21 -11.71
CA GLU A 428 8.08 5.50 -11.35
C GLU A 428 7.83 6.56 -12.43
N VAL A 429 7.98 6.22 -13.71
CA VAL A 429 7.67 7.11 -14.82
C VAL A 429 6.21 7.53 -14.82
N ALA A 430 5.28 6.59 -14.63
CA ALA A 430 3.85 6.88 -14.58
C ALA A 430 3.51 7.78 -13.37
N ARG A 431 4.04 7.48 -12.19
CA ARG A 431 3.85 8.27 -10.96
C ARG A 431 4.36 9.70 -11.11
N GLN A 432 5.58 9.89 -11.64
CA GLN A 432 6.16 11.21 -11.87
C GLN A 432 5.36 12.01 -12.90
N THR A 433 4.90 11.35 -13.97
CA THR A 433 4.04 11.97 -14.99
C THR A 433 2.72 12.45 -14.39
N TYR A 434 2.09 11.64 -13.55
CA TYR A 434 0.88 12.04 -12.82
C TYR A 434 1.14 13.22 -11.88
N ASN A 435 2.21 13.18 -11.09
CA ASN A 435 2.58 14.29 -10.19
C ASN A 435 2.85 15.60 -10.95
N ALA A 436 3.46 15.53 -12.12
CA ALA A 436 3.62 16.69 -13.00
C ALA A 436 2.25 17.22 -13.49
N ALA A 437 1.30 16.33 -13.81
CA ALA A 437 -0.06 16.72 -14.17
C ALA A 437 -0.81 17.40 -13.01
N VAL A 438 -0.64 16.91 -11.77
CA VAL A 438 -1.18 17.57 -10.57
C VAL A 438 -0.65 18.99 -10.43
N ALA A 439 0.67 19.17 -10.54
CA ALA A 439 1.30 20.49 -10.49
C ALA A 439 0.82 21.41 -11.63
N GLY A 440 0.70 20.87 -12.85
CA GLY A 440 0.17 21.56 -14.02
C GLY A 440 -1.28 22.01 -13.82
N ALA A 441 -2.14 21.16 -13.25
CA ALA A 441 -3.53 21.51 -12.93
C ALA A 441 -3.61 22.65 -11.90
N VAL A 442 -2.77 22.61 -10.85
CA VAL A 442 -2.70 23.69 -9.86
C VAL A 442 -2.21 25.00 -10.50
N ALA A 443 -1.24 24.95 -11.40
CA ALA A 443 -0.78 26.12 -12.12
C ALA A 443 -1.87 26.71 -13.02
N ALA A 444 -2.61 25.86 -13.73
CA ALA A 444 -3.65 26.27 -14.66
C ALA A 444 -4.92 26.81 -14.00
N TYR A 445 -5.41 26.13 -12.96
CA TYR A 445 -6.71 26.43 -12.34
C TYR A 445 -6.60 27.04 -10.94
N GLY A 446 -5.48 26.83 -10.24
CA GLY A 446 -5.33 27.24 -8.86
C GLY A 446 -5.38 28.73 -8.62
N GLY A 447 -4.87 29.57 -9.53
CA GLY A 447 -4.93 31.02 -9.44
C GLY A 447 -4.42 31.60 -8.12
N GLY A 448 -3.42 30.98 -7.50
CA GLY A 448 -2.91 31.34 -6.16
C GLY A 448 -3.73 30.80 -4.99
N ARG A 449 -4.84 30.10 -5.24
CA ARG A 449 -5.77 29.58 -4.23
C ARG A 449 -5.45 28.15 -3.74
N VAL A 450 -4.50 27.45 -4.36
CA VAL A 450 -4.20 26.05 -4.08
C VAL A 450 -2.74 25.89 -3.68
N ALA A 451 -2.50 25.26 -2.54
CA ALA A 451 -1.19 24.81 -2.10
C ALA A 451 -0.92 23.39 -2.63
N ILE A 452 0.34 23.05 -2.82
CA ILE A 452 0.78 21.68 -3.11
C ILE A 452 1.58 21.17 -1.90
N ALA A 453 1.09 20.10 -1.28
CA ALA A 453 1.88 19.30 -0.37
C ALA A 453 2.63 18.26 -1.22
N ASP A 454 3.90 18.52 -1.47
CA ASP A 454 4.71 17.66 -2.30
C ASP A 454 5.21 16.45 -1.48
N PHE A 455 4.65 15.27 -1.78
CA PHE A 455 5.02 13.99 -1.20
C PHE A 455 6.04 13.23 -2.05
N ASN A 456 6.42 13.76 -3.21
CA ASN A 456 7.46 13.15 -4.03
C ASN A 456 8.77 13.06 -3.23
N GLY A 457 9.30 11.86 -3.04
CA GLY A 457 10.50 11.64 -2.20
C GLY A 457 10.30 11.83 -0.69
N TYR A 458 9.08 12.11 -0.20
CA TYR A 458 8.87 12.35 1.23
C TYR A 458 9.07 11.08 2.07
N PHE A 459 8.48 9.96 1.66
CA PHE A 459 8.63 8.70 2.37
C PHE A 459 10.06 8.17 2.29
N GLU A 460 10.72 8.28 1.15
CA GLU A 460 12.14 7.95 0.98
C GLU A 460 13.03 8.77 1.91
N SER A 461 12.74 10.07 2.06
CA SER A 461 13.51 10.93 2.96
C SER A 461 13.34 10.52 4.43
N LEU A 462 12.15 10.07 4.84
CA LEU A 462 11.91 9.53 6.17
C LEU A 462 12.62 8.19 6.37
N ALA A 463 12.59 7.31 5.37
CA ALA A 463 13.31 6.05 5.40
C ALA A 463 14.83 6.26 5.52
N GLY A 464 15.39 7.14 4.71
CA GLY A 464 16.82 7.46 4.69
C GLY A 464 17.33 8.16 5.94
N THR A 465 16.46 8.78 6.73
CA THR A 465 16.82 9.43 8.01
C THR A 465 16.45 8.62 9.24
N SER A 466 15.84 7.45 9.06
CA SER A 466 15.41 6.58 10.17
C SER A 466 16.61 5.94 10.91
N PRO A 467 16.58 5.89 12.26
CA PRO A 467 15.64 6.54 13.17
C PRO A 467 15.85 8.05 13.26
N PHE A 468 14.77 8.80 13.42
CA PHE A 468 14.82 10.25 13.60
C PHE A 468 14.01 10.70 14.83
N THR A 469 14.27 11.91 15.31
CA THR A 469 13.55 12.47 16.46
C THR A 469 12.54 13.51 15.98
N ASN A 470 11.30 13.40 16.44
CA ASN A 470 10.26 14.40 16.20
C ASN A 470 9.47 14.64 17.50
N ASN A 471 9.30 15.89 17.92
CA ASN A 471 8.65 16.26 19.17
C ASN A 471 9.13 15.45 20.39
N ASN A 472 10.44 15.26 20.52
CA ASN A 472 11.13 14.52 21.60
C ASN A 472 10.82 13.00 21.65
N VAL A 473 10.26 12.42 20.60
CA VAL A 473 10.10 10.97 20.46
C VAL A 473 10.93 10.45 19.31
N VAL A 474 11.49 9.26 19.48
CA VAL A 474 12.16 8.54 18.39
C VAL A 474 11.08 7.92 17.49
N VAL A 475 11.26 8.10 16.20
CA VAL A 475 10.41 7.51 15.16
C VAL A 475 11.27 6.66 14.25
N THR A 476 10.82 5.45 13.97
CA THR A 476 11.44 4.53 13.01
C THR A 476 10.54 4.33 11.79
N TYR A 477 11.17 4.10 10.65
CA TYR A 477 10.47 3.87 9.37
C TYR A 477 10.07 2.40 9.20
N ASP A 478 9.37 1.87 10.18
CA ASP A 478 8.87 0.50 10.23
C ASP A 478 7.50 0.45 10.92
N PHE A 479 6.97 -0.75 11.14
CA PHE A 479 5.75 -0.97 11.90
C PHE A 479 5.99 -1.53 13.31
N ALA A 480 7.26 -1.55 13.78
CA ALA A 480 7.59 -2.09 15.09
C ALA A 480 7.22 -1.11 16.22
N PRO A 481 6.39 -1.51 17.19
CA PRO A 481 6.14 -0.69 18.36
C PRO A 481 7.39 -0.62 19.25
N PRO A 482 7.60 0.45 20.02
CA PRO A 482 6.72 1.62 20.16
C PRO A 482 7.04 2.75 19.18
N THR A 483 8.05 2.62 18.33
CA THR A 483 8.65 3.72 17.55
C THR A 483 8.18 3.82 16.11
N GLY A 484 7.66 2.74 15.55
CA GLY A 484 7.23 2.66 14.15
C GLY A 484 6.21 3.72 13.74
N MET A 485 6.29 4.15 12.48
CA MET A 485 5.36 5.10 11.87
C MET A 485 4.35 4.44 10.91
N TRP A 486 4.53 3.17 10.60
CA TRP A 486 3.64 2.41 9.72
C TRP A 486 2.73 1.48 10.53
N SER A 487 1.57 1.17 9.99
CA SER A 487 0.69 0.16 10.55
C SER A 487 1.11 -1.25 10.13
N THR A 488 0.50 -2.25 10.71
CA THR A 488 0.89 -3.66 10.51
C THR A 488 0.68 -4.17 9.09
N ASP A 489 -0.08 -3.45 8.26
CA ASP A 489 -0.22 -3.76 6.84
C ASP A 489 1.00 -3.31 6.00
N GLY A 490 1.89 -2.49 6.58
CA GLY A 490 3.09 -1.97 5.93
C GLY A 490 2.85 -0.96 4.81
N ILE A 491 1.60 -0.59 4.54
CA ILE A 491 1.17 0.33 3.47
C ILE A 491 0.65 1.64 4.04
N HIS A 492 -0.22 1.55 5.06
CA HIS A 492 -0.83 2.72 5.66
C HIS A 492 -0.02 3.20 6.87
N PRO A 493 0.13 4.51 7.04
CA PRO A 493 0.69 5.03 8.28
C PRO A 493 -0.16 4.62 9.49
N ASN A 494 0.47 4.41 10.65
CA ASN A 494 -0.24 4.37 11.92
C ASN A 494 -0.58 5.79 12.41
N ALA A 495 -1.16 5.95 13.59
CA ALA A 495 -1.56 7.26 14.12
C ALA A 495 -0.39 8.26 14.15
N ARG A 496 0.81 7.80 14.49
CA ARG A 496 2.04 8.61 14.49
C ARG A 496 2.47 9.00 13.08
N GLY A 497 2.46 8.06 12.14
CA GLY A 497 2.77 8.32 10.75
C GLY A 497 1.75 9.26 10.09
N TYR A 498 0.47 9.12 10.41
CA TYR A 498 -0.55 10.07 9.94
C TYR A 498 -0.33 11.50 10.47
N ALA A 499 0.22 11.66 11.69
CA ALA A 499 0.59 12.97 12.19
C ALA A 499 1.75 13.60 11.40
N LEU A 500 2.75 12.80 10.98
CA LEU A 500 3.82 13.27 10.09
C LEU A 500 3.28 13.70 8.73
N VAL A 501 2.40 12.90 8.14
CA VAL A 501 1.73 13.22 6.86
C VAL A 501 0.87 14.48 6.98
N ALA A 502 0.09 14.61 8.05
CA ALA A 502 -0.72 15.82 8.32
C ALA A 502 0.17 17.06 8.44
N ASN A 503 1.33 16.96 9.11
CA ASN A 503 2.27 18.06 9.24
C ASN A 503 2.87 18.50 7.90
N LYS A 504 3.05 17.59 6.94
CA LYS A 504 3.48 17.94 5.58
C LYS A 504 2.41 18.78 4.85
N PHE A 505 1.13 18.44 4.99
CA PHE A 505 0.03 19.27 4.48
C PHE A 505 -0.05 20.62 5.18
N ILE A 506 0.04 20.65 6.51
CA ILE A 506 0.01 21.87 7.32
C ILE A 506 1.15 22.83 6.92
N ALA A 507 2.35 22.31 6.70
CA ALA A 507 3.48 23.12 6.24
C ALA A 507 3.18 23.79 4.88
N ALA A 508 2.63 23.05 3.93
CA ALA A 508 2.22 23.60 2.63
C ALA A 508 1.10 24.65 2.75
N ILE A 509 0.14 24.44 3.66
CA ILE A 509 -0.91 25.43 3.95
C ILE A 509 -0.31 26.71 4.54
N ASN A 510 0.57 26.59 5.53
CA ASN A 510 1.20 27.72 6.18
C ASN A 510 2.04 28.55 5.20
N ASP A 511 2.85 27.88 4.39
CA ASP A 511 3.68 28.52 3.38
C ASP A 511 2.83 29.27 2.34
N LYS A 512 1.84 28.61 1.76
CA LYS A 512 1.03 29.18 0.68
C LYS A 512 0.16 30.34 1.10
N PHE A 513 -0.43 30.28 2.29
CA PHE A 513 -1.45 31.23 2.72
C PHE A 513 -0.97 32.22 3.79
N GLY A 514 0.30 32.15 4.20
CA GLY A 514 0.82 32.93 5.32
C GLY A 514 0.07 32.59 6.62
N ALA A 515 -0.40 31.34 6.75
CA ALA A 515 -1.06 30.86 7.94
C ALA A 515 -0.03 30.45 8.99
N SER A 516 -0.49 30.24 10.23
CA SER A 516 0.31 29.71 11.33
C SER A 516 -0.47 28.60 12.06
N VAL A 517 -0.93 27.62 11.27
CA VAL A 517 -1.58 26.41 11.80
C VAL A 517 -0.53 25.61 12.58
N PRO A 518 -0.78 25.26 13.85
CA PRO A 518 0.19 24.48 14.63
C PRO A 518 0.31 23.05 14.06
N SER A 519 1.51 22.47 14.15
CA SER A 519 1.73 21.08 13.77
C SER A 519 1.09 20.11 14.77
N ALA A 520 0.62 18.96 14.29
CA ALA A 520 0.25 17.84 15.16
C ALA A 520 1.47 17.32 15.90
N MET A 521 1.36 17.14 17.21
CA MET A 521 2.44 16.63 18.05
C MET A 521 2.61 15.11 17.84
N VAL A 522 3.57 14.72 17.03
CA VAL A 522 3.83 13.31 16.66
C VAL A 522 3.97 12.40 17.89
N GLY A 523 4.58 12.89 18.95
CA GLY A 523 4.77 12.17 20.21
C GLY A 523 3.48 11.89 20.99
N SER A 524 2.38 12.57 20.67
CA SER A 524 1.07 12.34 21.31
C SER A 524 0.30 11.17 20.69
N TYR A 525 0.82 10.55 19.64
CA TYR A 525 0.16 9.48 18.92
C TYR A 525 0.91 8.15 19.10
N THR A 526 0.15 7.07 19.28
CA THR A 526 0.69 5.73 19.47
C THR A 526 1.17 5.12 18.15
N GLY A 527 2.22 4.31 18.22
CA GLY A 527 2.70 3.53 17.08
C GLY A 527 1.89 2.24 16.81
N ALA A 528 1.03 1.82 17.75
CA ALA A 528 0.18 0.65 17.58
C ALA A 528 -1.10 0.81 18.39
N ALA A 529 -2.19 0.26 17.88
CA ALA A 529 -3.46 0.10 18.59
C ALA A 529 -3.71 -1.39 18.81
N LEU A 530 -3.95 -1.79 20.05
CA LEU A 530 -4.37 -3.17 20.34
C LEU A 530 -5.80 -3.40 19.80
N PRO A 531 -6.10 -4.60 19.27
CA PRO A 531 -7.45 -4.93 18.88
C PRO A 531 -8.36 -5.00 20.11
N VAL A 532 -9.61 -4.62 19.91
CA VAL A 532 -10.63 -4.89 20.92
C VAL A 532 -11.02 -6.34 20.80
N THR A 533 -10.77 -7.13 21.83
CA THR A 533 -11.34 -8.47 21.93
C THR A 533 -12.86 -8.31 22.02
N VAL A 534 -13.57 -8.74 21.00
CA VAL A 534 -15.02 -8.93 21.08
C VAL A 534 -15.24 -10.20 21.87
N ASN A 535 -15.61 -10.08 23.17
CA ASN A 535 -16.04 -11.20 23.99
C ASN A 535 -17.40 -11.69 23.52
#